data_d3f00b662387626f8d86035c77737ac0
#
_entry.id   d3f00b662387626f8d86035c77737ac0
#
_cell.length_a   1.000
_cell.length_b   1.000
_cell.length_c   1.000
_cell.angle_alpha   90.00
_cell.angle_beta   90.00
_cell.angle_gamma   90.00
#
_symmetry.space_group_name_H-M   'P 1'
#
loop_
_entity.id
_entity.type
_entity.pdbx_description
1 polymer ?
#
loop_
_entity_poly.entity_id
_entity_poly.type
_entity_poly.pdbx_seq_one_letter_code
_entity_poly.pdbx_strand_id
1 'polypeptide(L)'
;HSATAVAVLMQYVGQAIKSGYGPDGTGSSFTEVENALKNNFGYDGNIQHLFRNNYSNEAWESLIYRELAERRPVLYAGTSSGGAHAFVCDGYDGNGLFHINWGWGGMCNGYFKLSVLNPNDNSGMGASSSKDGYSMNQDVLIGIQPPSKHADNPVATFYSDIDYKGKAVDLPEGEFLLSSLQSYGITNDDISSLKVKSGFKVVVYENDGFGGKSKSYTASTANMGSEWNKQVSSIKIEPNGKSGLSGNFKIMNRNSGKYLD
;
A
#
# COMPACT_ATOMS: atom_id res chain seq x y z
N HIS A 1 10.92 -26.98 -8.87
CA HIS A 1 10.44 -25.79 -9.61
C HIS A 1 10.27 -24.56 -8.71
N SER A 2 9.69 -24.66 -7.49
CA SER A 2 9.46 -23.50 -6.62
C SER A 2 10.75 -22.89 -6.05
N ALA A 3 11.70 -23.71 -5.62
CA ALA A 3 12.98 -23.22 -5.05
C ALA A 3 13.80 -22.46 -6.11
N THR A 4 13.83 -22.94 -7.36
CA THR A 4 14.51 -22.25 -8.45
C THR A 4 13.83 -20.91 -8.77
N ALA A 5 12.52 -20.85 -8.78
CA ALA A 5 11.80 -19.59 -9.01
C ALA A 5 12.07 -18.55 -7.92
N VAL A 6 12.13 -18.97 -6.65
CA VAL A 6 12.51 -18.11 -5.52
C VAL A 6 13.95 -17.61 -5.67
N ALA A 7 14.89 -18.46 -6.01
CA ALA A 7 16.30 -18.09 -6.21
C ALA A 7 16.45 -17.05 -7.33
N VAL A 8 15.75 -17.26 -8.47
CA VAL A 8 15.74 -16.31 -9.60
C VAL A 8 15.12 -14.97 -9.19
N LEU A 9 14.01 -14.98 -8.44
CA LEU A 9 13.41 -13.75 -7.91
C LEU A 9 14.37 -13.00 -7.01
N MET A 10 15.03 -13.69 -6.07
CA MET A 10 16.02 -13.09 -5.17
C MET A 10 17.21 -12.49 -5.94
N GLN A 11 17.66 -13.15 -7.00
CA GLN A 11 18.70 -12.62 -7.88
C GLN A 11 18.25 -11.31 -8.57
N TYR A 12 17.06 -11.28 -9.14
CA TYR A 12 16.53 -10.06 -9.77
C TYR A 12 16.32 -8.92 -8.77
N VAL A 13 15.80 -9.22 -7.59
CA VAL A 13 15.67 -8.23 -6.51
C VAL A 13 17.04 -7.67 -6.16
N GLY A 14 18.04 -8.52 -5.89
CA GLY A 14 19.37 -8.08 -5.54
C GLY A 14 20.06 -7.23 -6.61
N GLN A 15 19.85 -7.56 -7.89
CA GLN A 15 20.34 -6.74 -9.00
C GLN A 15 19.61 -5.38 -9.09
N ALA A 16 18.28 -5.38 -8.94
CA ALA A 16 17.46 -4.17 -9.04
C ALA A 16 17.80 -3.15 -7.93
N ILE A 17 18.02 -3.63 -6.70
CA ILE A 17 18.41 -2.79 -5.55
C ILE A 17 19.91 -2.54 -5.47
N LYS A 18 20.69 -2.94 -6.48
CA LYS A 18 22.15 -2.80 -6.56
C LYS A 18 22.86 -3.33 -5.33
N SER A 19 22.49 -4.53 -4.89
CA SER A 19 23.07 -5.16 -3.71
C SER A 19 24.59 -5.30 -3.82
N GLY A 20 25.32 -4.79 -2.83
CA GLY A 20 26.73 -5.03 -2.65
C GLY A 20 26.94 -6.38 -1.99
N TYR A 21 27.18 -7.43 -2.77
CA TYR A 21 27.45 -8.78 -2.27
C TYR A 21 28.88 -8.89 -1.74
N GLY A 22 29.02 -9.34 -0.51
CA GLY A 22 30.33 -9.56 0.12
C GLY A 22 30.34 -10.77 1.05
N PRO A 23 31.52 -11.27 1.44
CA PRO A 23 31.65 -12.43 2.31
C PRO A 23 31.13 -12.18 3.72
N ASP A 24 31.18 -10.92 4.19
CA ASP A 24 30.79 -10.54 5.55
C ASP A 24 29.36 -9.96 5.60
N GLY A 25 28.68 -9.84 4.46
CA GLY A 25 27.29 -9.34 4.37
C GLY A 25 26.93 -8.82 3.00
N THR A 26 25.63 -8.58 2.83
CA THR A 26 25.04 -8.00 1.63
C THR A 26 24.22 -6.78 2.04
N GLY A 27 24.43 -5.66 1.38
CA GLY A 27 23.73 -4.42 1.71
C GLY A 27 23.24 -3.67 0.48
N SER A 28 22.23 -2.83 0.72
CA SER A 28 21.74 -1.83 -0.22
C SER A 28 21.21 -0.64 0.57
N SER A 29 20.79 0.42 -0.10
CA SER A 29 20.15 1.57 0.52
C SER A 29 18.65 1.57 0.28
N PHE A 30 17.86 2.20 1.15
CA PHE A 30 16.42 2.38 0.91
C PHE A 30 16.13 3.24 -0.32
N THR A 31 17.00 4.14 -0.71
CA THR A 31 16.91 4.86 -1.98
C THR A 31 16.93 3.92 -3.18
N GLU A 32 17.83 2.93 -3.19
CA GLU A 32 17.87 1.94 -4.27
C GLU A 32 16.67 0.99 -4.23
N VAL A 33 16.21 0.63 -3.03
CA VAL A 33 15.00 -0.19 -2.87
C VAL A 33 13.77 0.57 -3.37
N GLU A 34 13.59 1.84 -3.01
CA GLU A 34 12.50 2.69 -3.48
C GLU A 34 12.50 2.79 -5.00
N ASN A 35 13.68 3.08 -5.59
CA ASN A 35 13.84 3.15 -7.04
C ASN A 35 13.50 1.82 -7.72
N ALA A 36 13.94 0.71 -7.15
CA ALA A 36 13.67 -0.62 -7.71
C ALA A 36 12.18 -0.96 -7.65
N LEU A 37 11.51 -0.71 -6.53
CA LEU A 37 10.07 -0.92 -6.38
C LEU A 37 9.29 -0.15 -7.45
N LYS A 38 9.59 1.14 -7.63
CA LYS A 38 8.91 2.00 -8.61
C LYS A 38 9.24 1.63 -10.06
N ASN A 39 10.51 1.48 -10.39
CA ASN A 39 10.97 1.43 -11.78
C ASN A 39 11.12 -0.01 -12.34
N ASN A 40 11.41 -1.00 -11.49
CA ASN A 40 11.64 -2.38 -11.92
C ASN A 40 10.46 -3.30 -11.60
N PHE A 41 9.79 -3.08 -10.46
CA PHE A 41 8.70 -3.95 -10.00
C PHE A 41 7.30 -3.34 -10.19
N GLY A 42 7.21 -2.09 -10.67
CA GLY A 42 5.94 -1.46 -11.03
C GLY A 42 5.04 -1.16 -9.83
N TYR A 43 5.60 -0.89 -8.67
CA TYR A 43 4.86 -0.41 -7.50
C TYR A 43 4.44 1.05 -7.67
N ASP A 44 3.51 1.51 -6.82
CA ASP A 44 3.00 2.88 -6.83
C ASP A 44 4.14 3.90 -6.68
N GLY A 45 4.07 4.98 -7.46
CA GLY A 45 5.05 6.06 -7.41
C GLY A 45 5.04 6.88 -6.12
N ASN A 46 4.00 6.73 -5.29
CA ASN A 46 3.84 7.45 -4.02
C ASN A 46 4.57 6.80 -2.83
N ILE A 47 5.40 5.78 -3.06
CA ILE A 47 6.29 5.27 -2.00
C ILE A 47 7.14 6.42 -1.45
N GLN A 48 7.23 6.51 -0.13
CA GLN A 48 7.99 7.56 0.57
C GLN A 48 9.06 6.94 1.47
N HIS A 49 10.26 7.52 1.45
CA HIS A 49 11.34 7.23 2.37
C HIS A 49 11.31 8.26 3.51
N LEU A 50 11.05 7.84 4.72
CA LEU A 50 10.87 8.71 5.88
C LEU A 50 11.86 8.35 6.99
N PHE A 51 12.34 9.38 7.67
CA PHE A 51 13.34 9.26 8.74
C PHE A 51 12.72 9.53 10.10
N ARG A 52 12.95 8.65 11.05
CA ARG A 52 12.42 8.68 12.41
C ARG A 52 12.64 10.02 13.12
N ASN A 53 13.80 10.62 12.92
CA ASN A 53 14.20 11.86 13.61
C ASN A 53 13.31 13.08 13.27
N ASN A 54 12.48 12.97 12.22
CA ASN A 54 11.55 14.03 11.82
C ASN A 54 10.18 13.94 12.53
N TYR A 55 9.98 12.98 13.45
CA TYR A 55 8.70 12.68 14.06
C TYR A 55 8.80 12.54 15.58
N SER A 56 7.73 12.91 16.31
CA SER A 56 7.57 12.48 17.70
C SER A 56 7.33 10.97 17.78
N ASN A 57 7.42 10.37 18.97
CA ASN A 57 7.14 8.94 19.15
C ASN A 57 5.72 8.60 18.69
N GLU A 58 4.75 9.36 19.14
CA GLU A 58 3.33 9.16 18.85
C GLU A 58 3.01 9.33 17.36
N ALA A 59 3.63 10.33 16.72
CA ALA A 59 3.45 10.56 15.28
C ALA A 59 4.05 9.43 14.44
N TRP A 60 5.20 8.91 14.86
CA TRP A 60 5.85 7.79 14.20
C TRP A 60 5.05 6.49 14.32
N GLU A 61 4.63 6.13 15.53
CA GLU A 61 3.79 4.95 15.76
C GLU A 61 2.46 5.05 15.01
N SER A 62 1.84 6.22 15.02
CA SER A 62 0.60 6.48 14.26
C SER A 62 0.79 6.35 12.74
N LEU A 63 1.95 6.77 12.22
CA LEU A 63 2.30 6.63 10.82
C LEU A 63 2.38 5.15 10.43
N ILE A 64 3.15 4.36 11.20
CA ILE A 64 3.32 2.92 10.94
C ILE A 64 1.98 2.19 11.10
N TYR A 65 1.22 2.49 12.15
CA TYR A 65 -0.10 1.91 12.38
C TYR A 65 -1.05 2.14 11.18
N ARG A 66 -1.07 3.34 10.60
CA ARG A 66 -1.92 3.63 9.43
C ARG A 66 -1.57 2.76 8.23
N GLU A 67 -0.29 2.55 7.95
CA GLU A 67 0.13 1.64 6.88
C GLU A 67 -0.39 0.21 7.11
N LEU A 68 -0.25 -0.29 8.34
CA LEU A 68 -0.72 -1.63 8.70
C LEU A 68 -2.25 -1.75 8.66
N ALA A 69 -2.98 -0.72 9.08
CA ALA A 69 -4.44 -0.66 8.99
C ALA A 69 -4.93 -0.70 7.53
N GLU A 70 -4.17 -0.12 6.61
CA GLU A 70 -4.39 -0.18 5.16
C GLU A 70 -3.80 -1.47 4.52
N ARG A 71 -3.38 -2.44 5.34
CA ARG A 71 -2.78 -3.72 4.92
C ARG A 71 -1.51 -3.55 4.06
N ARG A 72 -0.78 -2.49 4.27
CA ARG A 72 0.53 -2.27 3.66
C ARG A 72 1.63 -2.58 4.68
N PRO A 73 2.44 -3.60 4.46
CA PRO A 73 3.62 -3.84 5.28
C PRO A 73 4.63 -2.70 5.07
N VAL A 74 5.35 -2.37 6.14
CA VAL A 74 6.36 -1.31 6.14
C VAL A 74 7.74 -1.94 6.05
N LEU A 75 8.54 -1.54 5.08
CA LEU A 75 9.96 -1.87 5.09
C LEU A 75 10.65 -0.91 6.05
N TYR A 76 11.28 -1.47 7.06
CA TYR A 76 11.84 -0.76 8.20
C TYR A 76 13.33 -1.01 8.31
N ALA A 77 14.11 -0.02 8.70
CA ALA A 77 15.52 -0.19 9.03
C ALA A 77 15.87 0.52 10.32
N GLY A 78 16.95 0.07 10.92
CA GLY A 78 17.53 0.68 12.11
C GLY A 78 18.95 0.23 12.32
N THR A 79 19.63 0.89 13.26
CA THR A 79 21.02 0.59 13.63
C THR A 79 21.08 0.18 15.10
N SER A 80 21.81 -0.89 15.38
CA SER A 80 22.20 -1.35 16.71
C SER A 80 23.69 -1.14 16.94
N SER A 81 24.20 -1.53 18.11
CA SER A 81 25.64 -1.58 18.36
C SER A 81 26.40 -2.55 17.44
N GLY A 82 25.71 -3.54 16.89
CA GLY A 82 26.27 -4.55 15.98
C GLY A 82 26.16 -4.20 14.49
N GLY A 83 25.55 -3.07 14.13
CA GLY A 83 25.38 -2.64 12.74
C GLY A 83 23.94 -2.31 12.37
N ALA A 84 23.73 -2.03 11.09
CA ALA A 84 22.42 -1.73 10.52
C ALA A 84 21.71 -2.99 10.01
N HIS A 85 20.37 -3.01 10.06
CA HIS A 85 19.56 -4.10 9.55
C HIS A 85 18.25 -3.56 8.98
N ALA A 86 17.77 -4.19 7.90
CA ALA A 86 16.47 -3.92 7.32
C ALA A 86 15.54 -5.13 7.56
N PHE A 87 14.30 -4.86 7.91
CA PHE A 87 13.29 -5.86 8.29
C PHE A 87 11.89 -5.37 7.91
N VAL A 88 10.88 -6.19 8.11
CA VAL A 88 9.49 -5.85 7.78
C VAL A 88 8.67 -5.71 9.05
N CYS A 89 7.93 -4.60 9.15
CA CYS A 89 6.87 -4.43 10.13
C CYS A 89 5.54 -4.73 9.43
N ASP A 90 4.82 -5.78 9.89
CA ASP A 90 3.64 -6.32 9.21
C ASP A 90 2.43 -6.57 10.12
N GLY A 91 2.48 -6.15 11.38
CA GLY A 91 1.36 -6.33 12.30
C GLY A 91 1.38 -5.37 13.50
N TYR A 92 0.25 -5.30 14.19
CA TYR A 92 0.05 -4.52 15.41
C TYR A 92 -0.86 -5.28 16.38
N ASP A 93 -0.51 -5.31 17.66
CA ASP A 93 -1.22 -6.09 18.68
C ASP A 93 -2.43 -5.37 19.32
N GLY A 94 -2.62 -4.09 19.00
CA GLY A 94 -3.64 -3.24 19.63
C GLY A 94 -3.18 -2.55 20.92
N ASN A 95 -1.99 -2.85 21.45
CA ASN A 95 -1.49 -2.39 22.73
C ASN A 95 -0.14 -1.66 22.65
N GLY A 96 0.26 -1.20 21.48
CA GLY A 96 1.50 -0.45 21.27
C GLY A 96 2.70 -1.31 20.88
N LEU A 97 2.49 -2.59 20.56
CA LEU A 97 3.54 -3.46 20.04
C LEU A 97 3.30 -3.77 18.57
N PHE A 98 4.37 -3.73 17.80
CA PHE A 98 4.37 -3.96 16.36
C PHE A 98 5.04 -5.28 16.05
N HIS A 99 4.43 -6.08 15.18
CA HIS A 99 5.02 -7.35 14.73
C HIS A 99 6.15 -7.09 13.75
N ILE A 100 7.29 -7.69 14.04
CA ILE A 100 8.51 -7.57 13.24
C ILE A 100 8.90 -8.94 12.68
N ASN A 101 9.07 -8.97 11.37
CA ASN A 101 9.70 -10.07 10.66
C ASN A 101 11.15 -9.65 10.34
N TRP A 102 12.10 -10.23 11.05
CA TRP A 102 13.51 -9.90 10.93
C TRP A 102 14.18 -10.40 9.63
N GLY A 103 13.51 -11.24 8.85
CA GLY A 103 14.07 -11.82 7.64
C GLY A 103 15.01 -13.00 7.91
N TRP A 104 15.07 -13.51 9.14
CA TRP A 104 15.98 -14.59 9.57
C TRP A 104 15.28 -15.97 9.61
N GLY A 105 14.46 -16.26 8.61
CA GLY A 105 13.77 -17.54 8.53
C GLY A 105 12.72 -17.76 9.64
N GLY A 106 12.19 -16.68 10.19
CA GLY A 106 11.23 -16.68 11.31
C GLY A 106 11.88 -16.59 12.68
N MET A 107 13.20 -16.67 12.78
CA MET A 107 13.91 -16.55 14.04
C MET A 107 13.77 -15.15 14.62
N CYS A 108 13.48 -15.05 15.90
CA CYS A 108 13.26 -13.81 16.66
C CYS A 108 12.05 -12.98 16.20
N ASN A 109 11.21 -13.45 15.27
CA ASN A 109 9.99 -12.75 14.92
C ASN A 109 9.08 -12.61 16.15
N GLY A 110 8.40 -11.48 16.27
CA GLY A 110 7.54 -11.22 17.42
C GLY A 110 7.06 -9.77 17.47
N TYR A 111 6.55 -9.37 18.63
CA TYR A 111 5.99 -8.05 18.86
C TYR A 111 6.95 -7.18 19.68
N PHE A 112 7.24 -5.98 19.19
CA PHE A 112 8.25 -5.09 19.75
C PHE A 112 7.74 -3.64 19.83
N LYS A 113 8.31 -2.86 20.77
CA LYS A 113 8.20 -1.41 20.73
C LYS A 113 9.12 -0.85 19.66
N LEU A 114 8.62 0.03 18.80
CA LEU A 114 9.44 0.66 17.74
C LEU A 114 10.61 1.49 18.28
N SER A 115 10.53 1.92 19.53
CA SER A 115 11.61 2.65 20.20
C SER A 115 12.76 1.76 20.67
N VAL A 116 12.59 0.43 20.66
CA VAL A 116 13.60 -0.53 21.18
C VAL A 116 14.05 -1.51 20.11
N LEU A 117 13.13 -2.27 19.52
CA LEU A 117 13.39 -3.25 18.44
C LEU A 117 14.57 -4.20 18.74
N ASN A 118 14.54 -4.84 19.92
CA ASN A 118 15.58 -5.77 20.32
C ASN A 118 15.17 -7.23 20.03
N PRO A 119 15.75 -7.88 19.00
CA PRO A 119 15.39 -9.25 18.61
C PRO A 119 15.73 -10.31 19.66
N ASN A 120 16.61 -10.01 20.62
CA ASN A 120 16.98 -10.92 21.69
C ASN A 120 16.02 -10.87 22.88
N ASP A 121 15.07 -9.96 22.88
CA ASP A 121 14.07 -9.84 23.93
C ASP A 121 12.70 -10.29 23.45
N ASN A 122 12.42 -11.58 23.63
CA ASN A 122 11.14 -12.21 23.31
C ASN A 122 10.09 -12.08 24.43
N SER A 123 10.32 -11.23 25.43
CA SER A 123 9.37 -11.04 26.54
C SER A 123 8.07 -10.36 26.12
N GLY A 124 7.87 -10.10 24.82
CA GLY A 124 6.70 -9.42 24.27
C GLY A 124 6.70 -7.91 24.46
N MET A 125 7.73 -7.37 25.09
CA MET A 125 7.89 -5.92 25.32
C MET A 125 9.07 -5.34 24.56
N GLY A 126 10.04 -6.15 24.13
CA GLY A 126 11.24 -5.72 23.40
C GLY A 126 12.01 -4.60 24.12
N ALA A 127 11.93 -4.55 25.46
CA ALA A 127 12.23 -3.34 26.20
C ALA A 127 13.50 -3.40 27.06
N SER A 128 14.26 -4.49 26.98
CA SER A 128 15.33 -4.74 27.96
C SER A 128 16.55 -3.83 27.78
N SER A 129 16.92 -3.44 26.56
CA SER A 129 18.03 -2.53 26.33
C SER A 129 18.00 -1.93 24.93
N SER A 130 18.08 -0.61 24.82
CA SER A 130 18.24 0.08 23.54
C SER A 130 19.60 -0.17 22.87
N LYS A 131 20.59 -0.65 23.62
CA LYS A 131 21.94 -0.89 23.08
C LYS A 131 21.99 -2.05 22.10
N ASP A 132 21.20 -3.07 22.31
CA ASP A 132 21.16 -4.28 21.49
C ASP A 132 20.01 -4.28 20.48
N GLY A 133 19.18 -3.24 20.50
CA GLY A 133 18.05 -3.06 19.59
C GLY A 133 18.38 -2.13 18.43
N TYR A 134 17.59 -2.26 17.35
CA TYR A 134 17.69 -1.40 16.15
C TYR A 134 16.98 -0.08 16.34
N SER A 135 17.29 0.63 17.43
CA SER A 135 16.62 1.85 17.88
C SER A 135 17.22 3.15 17.34
N MET A 136 18.44 3.08 16.77
CA MET A 136 19.15 4.25 16.24
C MET A 136 18.95 4.36 14.72
N ASN A 137 18.99 5.60 14.21
CA ASN A 137 18.94 5.92 12.78
C ASN A 137 17.83 5.17 12.04
N GLN A 138 16.66 5.09 12.65
CA GLN A 138 15.52 4.41 12.07
C GLN A 138 14.98 5.17 10.86
N ASP A 139 14.66 4.43 9.82
CA ASP A 139 13.99 4.92 8.62
C ASP A 139 13.06 3.85 8.03
N VAL A 140 12.12 4.28 7.20
CA VAL A 140 11.09 3.39 6.63
C VAL A 140 10.79 3.73 5.18
N LEU A 141 10.37 2.72 4.41
CA LEU A 141 9.60 2.93 3.20
C LEU A 141 8.13 2.61 3.50
N ILE A 142 7.26 3.57 3.23
CA ILE A 142 5.80 3.48 3.34
C ILE A 142 5.12 3.66 1.99
N GLY A 143 3.81 3.38 1.91
CA GLY A 143 3.08 3.47 0.65
C GLY A 143 3.44 2.33 -0.31
N ILE A 144 3.98 1.22 0.19
CA ILE A 144 4.34 0.05 -0.63
C ILE A 144 3.05 -0.69 -1.00
N GLN A 145 2.57 -0.42 -2.20
CA GLN A 145 1.34 -0.99 -2.74
C GLN A 145 1.48 -1.20 -4.25
N PRO A 146 0.65 -2.07 -4.86
CA PRO A 146 0.56 -2.12 -6.31
C PRO A 146 0.34 -0.73 -6.88
N PRO A 147 0.74 -0.45 -8.13
CA PRO A 147 0.50 0.85 -8.72
C PRO A 147 -0.99 1.15 -8.58
N SER A 148 -1.29 2.29 -7.98
CA SER A 148 -2.65 2.78 -8.09
C SER A 148 -2.94 2.81 -9.60
N LYS A 149 -3.96 2.13 -10.04
CA LYS A 149 -4.40 2.17 -11.45
C LYS A 149 -4.84 3.59 -11.86
N HIS A 150 -4.41 4.57 -11.10
CA HIS A 150 -4.95 5.88 -10.97
C HIS A 150 -4.48 6.91 -11.98
N ALA A 151 -3.19 6.90 -12.32
CA ALA A 151 -2.65 8.00 -13.09
C ALA A 151 -3.00 7.91 -14.58
N ASP A 152 -3.19 6.70 -15.12
CA ASP A 152 -3.19 6.53 -16.56
C ASP A 152 -4.53 6.11 -17.20
N ASN A 153 -5.55 5.74 -16.43
CA ASN A 153 -6.81 5.30 -17.04
C ASN A 153 -8.04 5.44 -16.13
N PRO A 154 -8.58 6.66 -15.96
CA PRO A 154 -9.79 6.82 -15.20
C PRO A 154 -10.94 6.04 -15.86
N VAL A 155 -11.75 5.37 -15.07
CA VAL A 155 -12.90 4.60 -15.52
C VAL A 155 -14.22 5.18 -15.09
N ALA A 156 -14.18 6.17 -14.18
CA ALA A 156 -15.34 6.99 -13.83
C ALA A 156 -14.92 8.42 -13.53
N THR A 157 -15.79 9.39 -13.84
CA THR A 157 -15.64 10.80 -13.49
C THR A 157 -16.85 11.23 -12.65
N PHE A 158 -16.60 11.84 -11.51
CA PHE A 158 -17.63 12.33 -10.58
C PHE A 158 -17.70 13.85 -10.64
N TYR A 159 -18.90 14.38 -10.58
CA TYR A 159 -19.17 15.82 -10.68
C TYR A 159 -19.97 16.32 -9.47
N SER A 160 -19.61 17.51 -8.96
CA SER A 160 -20.28 18.12 -7.82
C SER A 160 -21.70 18.61 -8.17
N ASP A 161 -22.00 18.84 -9.44
CA ASP A 161 -23.30 19.32 -9.90
C ASP A 161 -23.93 18.36 -10.92
N ILE A 162 -25.25 18.51 -11.11
CA ILE A 162 -25.98 17.79 -12.16
C ILE A 162 -25.47 18.20 -13.55
N ASP A 163 -25.83 17.39 -14.56
CA ASP A 163 -25.49 17.63 -15.97
C ASP A 163 -23.98 17.67 -16.25
N TYR A 164 -23.22 16.92 -15.43
CA TYR A 164 -21.75 16.82 -15.55
C TYR A 164 -21.06 18.18 -15.38
N LYS A 165 -21.58 19.02 -14.49
CA LYS A 165 -21.04 20.33 -14.19
C LYS A 165 -20.35 20.38 -12.82
N GLY A 166 -19.78 21.55 -12.51
CA GLY A 166 -19.07 21.77 -11.26
C GLY A 166 -17.69 21.15 -11.26
N LYS A 167 -17.19 20.82 -10.08
CA LYS A 167 -15.90 20.17 -9.90
C LYS A 167 -15.94 18.75 -10.46
N ALA A 168 -15.01 18.40 -11.31
CA ALA A 168 -14.86 17.07 -11.88
C ALA A 168 -13.66 16.35 -11.23
N VAL A 169 -13.85 15.09 -10.84
CA VAL A 169 -12.79 14.24 -10.28
C VAL A 169 -12.84 12.88 -10.97
N ASP A 170 -11.72 12.51 -11.53
CA ASP A 170 -11.50 11.22 -12.18
C ASP A 170 -11.06 10.18 -11.19
N LEU A 171 -11.75 9.04 -11.16
CA LEU A 171 -11.35 7.89 -10.36
C LEU A 171 -11.16 6.64 -11.24
N PRO A 172 -10.21 5.77 -10.87
CA PRO A 172 -10.00 4.49 -11.52
C PRO A 172 -10.87 3.39 -10.91
N GLU A 173 -10.64 2.16 -11.33
CA GLU A 173 -11.11 0.96 -10.64
C GLU A 173 -10.54 0.89 -9.23
N GLY A 174 -11.37 0.60 -8.22
CA GLY A 174 -10.93 0.49 -6.83
C GLY A 174 -12.05 0.69 -5.82
N GLU A 175 -11.67 0.66 -4.55
CA GLU A 175 -12.53 0.91 -3.40
C GLU A 175 -12.08 2.21 -2.71
N PHE A 176 -13.02 3.12 -2.50
CA PHE A 176 -12.74 4.47 -1.99
C PHE A 176 -13.57 4.74 -0.75
N LEU A 177 -12.92 4.77 0.39
CA LEU A 177 -13.48 5.29 1.63
C LEU A 177 -13.52 6.82 1.58
N LEU A 178 -14.22 7.45 2.50
CA LEU A 178 -14.35 8.91 2.55
C LEU A 178 -12.98 9.61 2.59
N SER A 179 -12.05 9.11 3.39
CA SER A 179 -10.70 9.66 3.46
C SER A 179 -9.96 9.60 2.12
N SER A 180 -10.14 8.51 1.38
CA SER A 180 -9.60 8.35 0.04
C SER A 180 -10.26 9.32 -0.94
N LEU A 181 -11.59 9.43 -0.94
CA LEU A 181 -12.34 10.38 -1.77
C LEU A 181 -11.88 11.81 -1.54
N GLN A 182 -11.67 12.19 -0.28
CA GLN A 182 -11.17 13.52 0.10
C GLN A 182 -9.75 13.79 -0.44
N SER A 183 -8.88 12.78 -0.44
CA SER A 183 -7.54 12.91 -1.02
C SER A 183 -7.56 13.15 -2.53
N TYR A 184 -8.59 12.63 -3.23
CA TYR A 184 -8.87 12.94 -4.64
C TYR A 184 -9.57 14.29 -4.84
N GLY A 185 -10.01 14.90 -3.76
CA GLY A 185 -10.71 16.17 -3.77
C GLY A 185 -12.23 16.06 -3.88
N ILE A 186 -12.83 14.89 -3.65
CA ILE A 186 -14.28 14.74 -3.48
C ILE A 186 -14.60 15.01 -2.01
N THR A 187 -15.43 16.00 -1.75
CA THR A 187 -15.93 16.29 -0.41
C THR A 187 -17.05 15.31 -0.05
N ASN A 188 -17.28 15.04 1.23
CA ASN A 188 -18.41 14.23 1.66
C ASN A 188 -19.72 14.81 1.12
N ASP A 189 -20.59 13.92 0.63
CA ASP A 189 -21.93 14.30 0.14
C ASP A 189 -21.92 15.37 -0.96
N ASP A 190 -20.92 15.37 -1.84
CA ASP A 190 -20.75 16.40 -2.87
C ASP A 190 -20.91 15.89 -4.31
N ILE A 191 -21.38 14.67 -4.52
CA ILE A 191 -21.56 14.09 -5.86
C ILE A 191 -23.01 14.21 -6.32
N SER A 192 -23.20 14.75 -7.53
CA SER A 192 -24.52 14.95 -8.14
C SER A 192 -24.71 14.26 -9.49
N SER A 193 -23.64 14.01 -10.22
CA SER A 193 -23.63 13.27 -11.48
C SER A 193 -22.31 12.52 -11.69
N LEU A 194 -22.33 11.53 -12.57
CA LEU A 194 -21.14 10.72 -12.84
C LEU A 194 -21.12 10.20 -14.27
N LYS A 195 -19.93 10.05 -14.82
CA LYS A 195 -19.67 9.32 -16.06
C LYS A 195 -18.99 8.00 -15.73
N VAL A 196 -19.42 6.93 -16.41
CA VAL A 196 -18.87 5.57 -16.24
C VAL A 196 -18.40 5.07 -17.60
N LYS A 197 -17.15 4.60 -17.67
CA LYS A 197 -16.59 3.98 -18.86
C LYS A 197 -17.29 2.64 -19.13
N SER A 198 -17.54 2.34 -20.40
CA SER A 198 -18.09 1.04 -20.80
C SER A 198 -17.24 -0.12 -20.24
N GLY A 199 -17.90 -1.15 -19.72
CA GLY A 199 -17.26 -2.30 -19.10
C GLY A 199 -17.01 -2.15 -17.59
N PHE A 200 -17.39 -1.02 -16.99
CA PHE A 200 -17.29 -0.80 -15.54
C PHE A 200 -18.65 -0.51 -14.92
N LYS A 201 -18.73 -0.69 -13.60
CA LYS A 201 -19.83 -0.23 -12.77
C LYS A 201 -19.30 0.53 -11.57
N VAL A 202 -20.04 1.52 -11.14
CA VAL A 202 -19.82 2.29 -9.91
C VAL A 202 -20.89 1.89 -8.91
N VAL A 203 -20.51 1.51 -7.70
CA VAL A 203 -21.40 1.32 -6.57
C VAL A 203 -21.15 2.43 -5.58
N VAL A 204 -22.17 3.25 -5.32
CA VAL A 204 -22.10 4.32 -4.31
C VAL A 204 -22.80 3.87 -3.03
N TYR A 205 -22.31 4.37 -1.90
CA TYR A 205 -22.82 4.03 -0.57
C TYR A 205 -23.10 5.31 0.22
N GLU A 206 -24.21 5.26 0.98
CA GLU A 206 -24.68 6.36 1.83
C GLU A 206 -23.67 6.70 2.94
N ASN A 207 -23.04 5.68 3.56
CA ASN A 207 -22.12 5.85 4.66
C ASN A 207 -20.68 5.50 4.26
N ASP A 208 -19.72 6.00 5.00
CA ASP A 208 -18.33 5.54 4.91
C ASP A 208 -18.22 4.04 5.26
N GLY A 209 -17.13 3.41 4.84
CA GLY A 209 -16.93 1.98 5.07
C GLY A 209 -17.86 1.07 4.26
N PHE A 210 -18.42 1.56 3.16
CA PHE A 210 -19.37 0.83 2.30
C PHE A 210 -20.64 0.41 3.03
N GLY A 211 -21.09 1.23 3.97
CA GLY A 211 -22.26 1.01 4.79
C GLY A 211 -23.52 1.75 4.28
N GLY A 212 -24.66 1.48 4.94
CA GLY A 212 -25.93 2.10 4.60
C GLY A 212 -26.55 1.56 3.31
N LYS A 213 -27.37 2.39 2.67
CA LYS A 213 -27.93 2.07 1.36
C LYS A 213 -26.84 2.12 0.29
N SER A 214 -27.02 1.39 -0.79
CA SER A 214 -26.14 1.41 -1.95
C SER A 214 -26.91 1.44 -3.27
N LYS A 215 -26.26 1.98 -4.31
CA LYS A 215 -26.79 2.00 -5.67
C LYS A 215 -25.69 1.78 -6.69
N SER A 216 -25.98 0.96 -7.69
CA SER A 216 -25.06 0.67 -8.78
C SER A 216 -25.39 1.46 -10.02
N TYR A 217 -24.37 2.00 -10.68
CA TYR A 217 -24.46 2.69 -11.96
C TYR A 217 -23.56 1.97 -12.98
N THR A 218 -24.15 1.45 -14.04
CA THR A 218 -23.42 0.79 -15.15
C THR A 218 -23.32 1.68 -16.39
N ALA A 219 -23.90 2.87 -16.32
CA ALA A 219 -23.89 3.89 -17.35
C ALA A 219 -23.77 5.29 -16.73
N SER A 220 -23.31 6.23 -17.53
CA SER A 220 -23.25 7.65 -17.14
C SER A 220 -24.62 8.19 -16.77
N THR A 221 -24.68 9.00 -15.72
CA THR A 221 -25.92 9.53 -15.15
C THR A 221 -25.76 11.03 -14.90
N ALA A 222 -26.49 11.83 -15.64
CA ALA A 222 -26.45 13.30 -15.55
C ALA A 222 -27.08 13.85 -14.27
N ASN A 223 -27.94 13.07 -13.61
CA ASN A 223 -28.57 13.42 -12.35
C ASN A 223 -28.78 12.13 -11.53
N MET A 224 -28.18 12.05 -10.37
CA MET A 224 -28.30 10.88 -9.50
C MET A 224 -29.66 10.74 -8.82
N GLY A 225 -30.54 11.76 -8.95
CA GLY A 225 -31.87 11.82 -8.36
C GLY A 225 -31.83 12.27 -6.89
N SER A 226 -32.98 12.65 -6.35
CA SER A 226 -33.04 13.23 -4.99
C SER A 226 -32.58 12.33 -3.88
N GLU A 227 -32.59 11.02 -4.07
CA GLU A 227 -32.12 10.05 -3.07
C GLU A 227 -30.58 9.99 -2.98
N TRP A 228 -29.88 10.24 -4.08
CA TRP A 228 -28.42 10.03 -4.16
C TRP A 228 -27.64 11.32 -4.45
N ASN A 229 -28.35 12.38 -4.83
CA ASN A 229 -27.74 13.69 -5.03
C ASN A 229 -27.17 14.21 -3.71
N LYS A 230 -25.87 14.35 -3.64
CA LYS A 230 -25.16 14.81 -2.44
C LYS A 230 -25.39 13.92 -1.21
N GLN A 231 -25.31 12.58 -1.40
CA GLN A 231 -25.52 11.57 -0.35
C GLN A 231 -24.50 10.42 -0.43
N VAL A 232 -23.31 10.65 -0.98
CA VAL A 232 -22.32 9.60 -1.21
C VAL A 232 -21.11 9.81 -0.33
N SER A 233 -20.83 8.82 0.53
CA SER A 233 -19.69 8.84 1.45
C SER A 233 -18.62 7.79 1.15
N SER A 234 -18.91 6.74 0.37
CA SER A 234 -17.90 5.78 -0.11
C SER A 234 -18.31 5.18 -1.45
N ILE A 235 -17.33 4.69 -2.22
CA ILE A 235 -17.52 4.26 -3.61
C ILE A 235 -16.72 2.99 -3.88
N LYS A 236 -17.31 2.05 -4.64
CA LYS A 236 -16.60 0.96 -5.31
C LYS A 236 -16.74 1.11 -6.82
N ILE A 237 -15.64 0.97 -7.53
CA ILE A 237 -15.58 0.97 -8.99
C ILE A 237 -14.97 -0.35 -9.43
N GLU A 238 -15.72 -1.15 -10.15
CA GLU A 238 -15.31 -2.51 -10.51
C GLU A 238 -15.74 -2.86 -11.94
N PRO A 239 -15.14 -3.87 -12.59
CA PRO A 239 -15.59 -4.32 -13.88
C PRO A 239 -17.06 -4.76 -13.85
N ASN A 240 -17.84 -4.32 -14.86
CA ASN A 240 -19.24 -4.71 -15.02
C ASN A 240 -19.32 -6.02 -15.79
N GLY A 241 -19.12 -7.13 -15.12
CA GLY A 241 -19.10 -8.48 -15.67
C GLY A 241 -18.29 -9.39 -14.73
N LYS A 242 -18.42 -10.68 -14.90
CA LYS A 242 -17.59 -11.63 -14.14
C LYS A 242 -16.11 -11.39 -14.51
N SER A 243 -15.38 -10.63 -13.70
CA SER A 243 -13.93 -10.65 -13.71
C SER A 243 -13.46 -11.92 -13.01
N GLY A 244 -13.73 -13.03 -13.64
CA GLY A 244 -13.00 -14.25 -13.40
C GLY A 244 -11.99 -14.33 -14.54
N LEU A 245 -10.73 -14.21 -14.25
CA LEU A 245 -9.72 -14.79 -15.10
C LEU A 245 -10.02 -16.30 -15.10
N SER A 246 -10.91 -16.75 -15.98
CA SER A 246 -11.17 -18.16 -16.21
C SER A 246 -10.38 -18.57 -17.45
N GLY A 247 -9.32 -19.37 -17.27
CA GLY A 247 -8.46 -19.84 -18.33
C GLY A 247 -7.02 -20.05 -17.86
N ASN A 248 -6.24 -20.71 -18.67
CA ASN A 248 -4.80 -20.82 -18.46
C ASN A 248 -4.14 -19.50 -18.85
N PHE A 249 -3.47 -18.85 -17.89
CA PHE A 249 -2.74 -17.61 -18.14
C PHE A 249 -1.26 -17.91 -18.39
N LYS A 250 -0.68 -17.24 -19.37
CA LYS A 250 0.77 -17.20 -19.57
C LYS A 250 1.28 -15.85 -19.09
N ILE A 251 2.25 -15.86 -18.17
CA ILE A 251 2.94 -14.66 -17.74
C ILE A 251 4.02 -14.34 -18.76
N MET A 252 3.92 -13.19 -19.41
CA MET A 252 4.90 -12.74 -20.40
C MET A 252 5.78 -11.64 -19.79
N ASN A 253 7.08 -11.80 -19.91
CA ASN A 253 8.01 -10.72 -19.60
C ASN A 253 7.89 -9.61 -20.65
N ARG A 254 7.49 -8.41 -20.25
CA ARG A 254 7.21 -7.29 -21.14
C ARG A 254 8.43 -6.82 -21.94
N ASN A 255 9.63 -6.98 -21.41
CA ASN A 255 10.87 -6.52 -22.06
C ASN A 255 11.44 -7.57 -23.03
N SER A 256 11.28 -8.86 -22.75
CA SER A 256 11.81 -9.94 -23.59
C SER A 256 10.77 -10.57 -24.52
N GLY A 257 9.49 -10.30 -24.30
CA GLY A 257 8.39 -10.94 -25.03
C GLY A 257 8.27 -12.45 -24.80
N LYS A 258 9.02 -13.00 -23.83
CA LYS A 258 9.02 -14.45 -23.53
C LYS A 258 8.04 -14.77 -22.41
N TYR A 259 7.41 -15.93 -22.51
CA TYR A 259 6.55 -16.47 -21.47
C TYR A 259 7.38 -17.22 -20.41
N LEU A 260 6.88 -17.26 -19.19
CA LEU A 260 7.36 -18.17 -18.16
C LEU A 260 6.71 -19.54 -18.42
N ASP A 261 7.54 -20.53 -18.68
CA ASP A 261 7.12 -21.94 -18.82
C ASP A 261 6.90 -22.58 -17.45
#